data_4c45f699aaa2518f256734a802fa8b1c
#
_entry.id   4c45f699aaa2518f256734a802fa8b1c
#
_cell.length_a   1.000
_cell.length_b   1.000
_cell.length_c   1.000
_cell.angle_alpha   90.00
_cell.angle_beta   90.00
_cell.angle_gamma   90.00
#
_symmetry.space_group_name_H-M   'P 1'
#
loop_
_entity.id
_entity.type
_entity.pdbx_description
1 polymer ?
#
loop_
_entity_poly.entity_id
_entity_poly.type
_entity_poly.pdbx_seq_one_letter_code
_entity_poly.pdbx_strand_id
1 'polypeptide(L)'
;LGDVYKRQLVKCIMKEIEHEGTLTLGHNVQIGYFAQNQASLMDENLTVFQTIDDVAKGEIRNKIRDLLGAFMFGGPEESMKKVKVLSGGERTRLAMIKLLLEPVNLLILDEPTNHLDMKTKDILKQALLDFDGTLIVVSHDRDFLDGLVSKVYEFGNQKVTEHLCGIYEFLEKKKMDSLQELELSLIHI
;
A
#
# COMPACT_ATOMS: atom_id res chain seq x y z
N LEU A 1 -5.17 14.06 -14.62
CA LEU A 1 -5.97 14.83 -13.62
C LEU A 1 -6.38 13.94 -12.44
N GLY A 2 -6.81 12.71 -12.70
CA GLY A 2 -7.29 11.81 -11.63
C GLY A 2 -6.30 11.44 -10.55
N ASP A 3 -5.05 11.16 -10.90
CA ASP A 3 -4.01 10.79 -9.93
C ASP A 3 -3.65 11.91 -8.97
N VAL A 4 -3.85 13.16 -9.39
CA VAL A 4 -3.63 14.33 -8.54
C VAL A 4 -4.63 14.35 -7.38
N TYR A 5 -5.92 14.11 -7.65
CA TYR A 5 -6.97 14.14 -6.62
C TYR A 5 -6.83 12.99 -5.61
N LYS A 6 -6.45 11.80 -6.06
CA LYS A 6 -6.19 10.64 -5.18
C LYS A 6 -5.09 10.97 -4.18
N ARG A 7 -3.94 11.45 -4.68
CA ARG A 7 -2.82 11.84 -3.83
C ARG A 7 -3.15 13.01 -2.92
N GLN A 8 -3.97 13.96 -3.37
CA GLN A 8 -4.43 15.05 -2.52
C GLN A 8 -5.24 14.54 -1.33
N LEU A 9 -6.18 13.60 -1.55
CA LEU A 9 -6.94 13.01 -0.46
C LEU A 9 -6.02 12.31 0.55
N VAL A 10 -5.09 11.49 0.08
CA VAL A 10 -4.11 10.83 0.96
C VAL A 10 -3.30 11.85 1.74
N LYS A 11 -2.81 12.91 1.10
CA LYS A 11 -2.08 14.00 1.78
C LYS A 11 -2.93 14.76 2.79
N CYS A 12 -4.23 14.95 2.53
CA CYS A 12 -5.16 15.51 3.51
C CYS A 12 -5.28 14.59 4.74
N ILE A 13 -5.45 13.28 4.54
CA ILE A 13 -5.53 12.29 5.62
C ILE A 13 -4.24 12.31 6.45
N MET A 14 -3.08 12.40 5.79
CA MET A 14 -1.76 12.49 6.43
C MET A 14 -1.46 13.87 7.03
N LYS A 15 -2.37 14.85 6.86
CA LYS A 15 -2.20 16.25 7.30
C LYS A 15 -0.97 16.96 6.70
N GLU A 16 -0.59 16.57 5.50
CA GLU A 16 0.53 17.17 4.76
C GLU A 16 0.13 18.44 4.01
N ILE A 17 -1.16 18.58 3.70
CA ILE A 17 -1.73 19.75 3.01
C ILE A 17 -2.98 20.24 3.72
N GLU A 18 -3.25 21.54 3.61
CA GLU A 18 -4.50 22.14 4.07
C GLU A 18 -5.66 21.76 3.15
N HIS A 19 -6.85 21.67 3.71
CA HIS A 19 -8.08 21.33 2.98
C HIS A 19 -9.25 22.13 3.54
N GLU A 20 -10.26 22.33 2.73
CA GLU A 20 -11.56 22.85 3.15
C GLU A 20 -12.43 21.71 3.70
N GLY A 21 -13.34 22.04 4.59
CA GLY A 21 -14.24 21.07 5.22
C GLY A 21 -13.65 20.44 6.49
N THR A 22 -14.25 19.35 6.95
CA THR A 22 -13.89 18.69 8.21
C THR A 22 -13.40 17.27 7.91
N LEU A 23 -12.18 16.97 8.33
CA LEU A 23 -11.62 15.62 8.32
C LEU A 23 -11.31 15.22 9.77
N THR A 24 -11.93 14.15 10.23
CA THR A 24 -11.76 13.64 11.59
C THR A 24 -11.34 12.19 11.55
N LEU A 25 -10.20 11.87 12.14
CA LEU A 25 -9.78 10.49 12.36
C LEU A 25 -10.50 9.95 13.60
N GLY A 26 -10.90 8.70 13.55
CA GLY A 26 -11.49 8.00 14.69
C GLY A 26 -10.53 7.87 15.88
N HIS A 27 -11.04 7.46 17.02
CA HIS A 27 -10.22 7.18 18.19
C HIS A 27 -9.30 5.99 17.92
N ASN A 28 -8.06 6.09 18.40
CA ASN A 28 -7.04 5.03 18.31
C ASN A 28 -6.64 4.63 16.86
N VAL A 29 -6.86 5.50 15.86
CA VAL A 29 -6.38 5.25 14.50
C VAL A 29 -4.86 5.42 14.47
N GLN A 30 -4.17 4.35 14.10
CA GLN A 30 -2.74 4.33 13.84
C GLN A 30 -2.54 4.09 12.34
N ILE A 31 -2.02 5.12 11.66
CA ILE A 31 -1.88 5.12 10.20
C ILE A 31 -0.51 4.61 9.83
N GLY A 32 -0.47 3.60 8.95
CA GLY A 32 0.70 3.23 8.17
C GLY A 32 0.53 3.77 6.75
N TYR A 33 1.54 4.46 6.25
CA TYR A 33 1.50 5.02 4.90
C TYR A 33 2.68 4.55 4.05
N PHE A 34 2.37 3.95 2.93
CA PHE A 34 3.33 3.57 1.91
C PHE A 34 3.28 4.58 0.76
N ALA A 35 4.19 5.54 0.79
CA ALA A 35 4.37 6.50 -0.29
C ALA A 35 5.29 5.93 -1.39
N GLN A 36 5.16 6.44 -2.58
CA GLN A 36 5.98 6.05 -3.74
C GLN A 36 7.50 6.17 -3.49
N ASN A 37 7.93 7.05 -2.59
CA ASN A 37 9.34 7.28 -2.23
C ASN A 37 9.76 6.65 -0.88
N GLN A 38 8.91 5.84 -0.26
CA GLN A 38 9.17 5.26 1.07
C GLN A 38 10.48 4.46 1.12
N ALA A 39 10.81 3.79 0.04
CA ALA A 39 12.04 3.02 -0.09
C ALA A 39 13.33 3.86 0.06
N SER A 40 13.29 5.16 -0.21
CA SER A 40 14.43 6.06 -0.10
C SER A 40 14.64 6.64 1.31
N LEU A 41 13.68 6.44 2.22
CA LEU A 41 13.72 6.99 3.58
C LEU A 41 14.37 6.04 4.61
N MET A 42 14.77 4.85 4.17
CA MET A 42 15.41 3.87 5.05
C MET A 42 16.89 4.22 5.30
N ASP A 43 17.38 3.88 6.52
CA ASP A 43 18.79 4.05 6.84
C ASP A 43 19.64 3.07 6.01
N GLU A 44 20.47 3.61 5.15
CA GLU A 44 21.32 2.86 4.23
C GLU A 44 22.43 2.05 4.91
N ASN A 45 22.76 2.36 6.17
CA ASN A 45 23.83 1.70 6.92
C ASN A 45 23.37 0.43 7.64
N LEU A 46 22.07 0.30 7.89
CA LEU A 46 21.49 -0.88 8.51
C LEU A 46 21.48 -2.07 7.54
N THR A 47 21.48 -3.26 8.09
CA THR A 47 21.18 -4.48 7.33
C THR A 47 19.66 -4.65 7.16
N VAL A 48 19.27 -5.47 6.17
CA VAL A 48 17.86 -5.87 5.99
C VAL A 48 17.27 -6.37 7.29
N PHE A 49 17.96 -7.27 7.99
CA PHE A 49 17.49 -7.82 9.26
C PHE A 49 17.34 -6.74 10.34
N GLN A 50 18.34 -5.86 10.51
CA GLN A 50 18.28 -4.78 11.50
C GLN A 50 17.11 -3.83 11.24
N THR A 51 16.88 -3.46 9.98
CA THR A 51 15.76 -2.57 9.60
C THR A 51 14.40 -3.13 10.03
N ILE A 52 14.25 -4.45 10.00
CA ILE A 52 13.02 -5.14 10.37
C ILE A 52 12.95 -5.41 11.88
N ASP A 53 14.07 -5.80 12.50
CA ASP A 53 14.14 -6.08 13.94
C ASP A 53 13.84 -4.84 14.79
N ASP A 54 14.20 -3.65 14.30
CA ASP A 54 13.96 -2.37 14.96
C ASP A 54 12.46 -2.03 15.09
N VAL A 55 11.62 -2.48 14.15
CA VAL A 55 10.18 -2.18 14.15
C VAL A 55 9.34 -3.34 14.71
N ALA A 56 9.81 -4.56 14.62
CA ALA A 56 9.08 -5.73 15.07
C ALA A 56 9.07 -5.84 16.61
N LYS A 57 7.88 -5.81 17.20
CA LYS A 57 7.67 -5.90 18.66
C LYS A 57 6.89 -7.15 19.03
N GLY A 58 7.17 -7.70 20.22
CA GLY A 58 6.41 -8.80 20.78
C GLY A 58 6.47 -10.09 19.94
N GLU A 59 5.34 -10.74 19.78
CA GLU A 59 5.22 -12.01 19.03
C GLU A 59 5.53 -11.88 17.54
N ILE A 60 5.37 -10.69 16.98
CA ILE A 60 5.66 -10.40 15.55
C ILE A 60 7.15 -10.66 15.25
N ARG A 61 8.02 -10.47 16.24
CA ARG A 61 9.46 -10.72 16.10
C ARG A 61 9.77 -12.17 15.71
N ASN A 62 8.94 -13.12 16.13
CA ASN A 62 9.08 -14.53 15.76
C ASN A 62 8.76 -14.79 14.27
N LYS A 63 7.99 -13.93 13.64
CA LYS A 63 7.58 -14.01 12.21
C LYS A 63 8.54 -13.31 11.25
N ILE A 64 9.55 -12.59 11.75
CA ILE A 64 10.50 -11.82 10.90
C ILE A 64 11.11 -12.71 9.82
N ARG A 65 11.60 -13.89 10.19
CA ARG A 65 12.28 -14.80 9.26
C ARG A 65 11.35 -15.30 8.16
N ASP A 66 10.11 -15.61 8.53
CA ASP A 66 9.10 -16.11 7.58
C ASP A 66 8.73 -15.01 6.59
N LEU A 67 8.52 -13.78 7.08
CA LEU A 67 8.25 -12.62 6.23
C LEU A 67 9.44 -12.28 5.32
N LEU A 68 10.66 -12.24 5.88
CA LEU A 68 11.86 -12.04 5.07
C LEU A 68 11.99 -13.13 4.00
N GLY A 69 11.73 -14.39 4.35
CA GLY A 69 11.72 -15.50 3.41
C GLY A 69 10.68 -15.34 2.31
N ALA A 70 9.45 -14.99 2.67
CA ALA A 70 8.39 -14.76 1.72
C ALA A 70 8.73 -13.65 0.71
N PHE A 71 9.29 -12.53 1.18
CA PHE A 71 9.71 -11.40 0.35
C PHE A 71 11.13 -11.53 -0.24
N MET A 72 11.66 -12.75 -0.34
CA MET A 72 12.96 -13.08 -0.97
C MET A 72 14.20 -12.52 -0.26
N PHE A 73 14.14 -12.36 1.07
CA PHE A 73 15.30 -12.04 1.93
C PHE A 73 15.61 -13.17 2.92
N GLY A 74 15.19 -14.41 2.60
CA GLY A 74 15.22 -15.53 3.54
C GLY A 74 16.59 -16.16 3.75
N GLY A 75 17.57 -15.87 2.92
CA GLY A 75 18.93 -16.37 3.08
C GLY A 75 19.73 -15.57 4.13
N PRO A 76 20.71 -16.20 4.79
CA PRO A 76 21.61 -15.47 5.70
C PRO A 76 22.33 -14.32 5.01
N GLU A 77 22.74 -14.52 3.76
CA GLU A 77 23.45 -13.50 2.97
C GLU A 77 22.52 -12.34 2.63
N GLU A 78 21.29 -12.63 2.18
CA GLU A 78 20.29 -11.61 1.82
C GLU A 78 19.89 -10.77 3.03
N SER A 79 19.64 -11.40 4.16
CA SER A 79 19.22 -10.72 5.39
C SER A 79 20.32 -9.85 6.01
N MET A 80 21.59 -10.16 5.73
CA MET A 80 22.73 -9.40 6.22
C MET A 80 23.23 -8.33 5.23
N LYS A 81 22.66 -8.25 4.02
CA LYS A 81 22.97 -7.16 3.09
C LYS A 81 22.60 -5.81 3.71
N LYS A 82 23.43 -4.80 3.47
CA LYS A 82 23.10 -3.43 3.86
C LYS A 82 22.07 -2.84 2.89
N VAL A 83 21.19 -1.99 3.40
CA VAL A 83 20.15 -1.31 2.60
C VAL A 83 20.75 -0.57 1.41
N LYS A 84 21.93 0.04 1.56
CA LYS A 84 22.62 0.77 0.47
C LYS A 84 22.96 -0.05 -0.77
N VAL A 85 23.12 -1.38 -0.63
CA VAL A 85 23.47 -2.25 -1.76
C VAL A 85 22.26 -2.90 -2.43
N LEU A 86 21.07 -2.67 -1.88
CA LEU A 86 19.82 -3.19 -2.42
C LEU A 86 19.42 -2.44 -3.70
N SER A 87 18.91 -3.17 -4.68
CA SER A 87 18.22 -2.60 -5.84
C SER A 87 16.95 -1.85 -5.43
N GLY A 88 16.41 -1.00 -6.32
CA GLY A 88 15.17 -0.28 -6.06
C GLY A 88 14.00 -1.20 -5.69
N GLY A 89 13.84 -2.31 -6.40
CA GLY A 89 12.80 -3.31 -6.10
C GLY A 89 13.00 -4.00 -4.75
N GLU A 90 14.23 -4.34 -4.38
CA GLU A 90 14.54 -4.89 -3.05
C GLU A 90 14.26 -3.89 -1.94
N ARG A 91 14.62 -2.61 -2.12
CA ARG A 91 14.30 -1.55 -1.16
C ARG A 91 12.78 -1.39 -1.00
N THR A 92 12.02 -1.43 -2.09
CA THR A 92 10.55 -1.36 -2.06
C THR A 92 9.96 -2.53 -1.26
N ARG A 93 10.42 -3.77 -1.50
CA ARG A 93 10.01 -4.96 -0.74
C ARG A 93 10.33 -4.82 0.75
N LEU A 94 11.53 -4.37 1.08
CA LEU A 94 11.95 -4.18 2.48
C LEU A 94 11.11 -3.12 3.19
N ALA A 95 10.83 -2.00 2.54
CA ALA A 95 9.96 -0.95 3.07
C ALA A 95 8.54 -1.47 3.30
N MET A 96 8.03 -2.34 2.43
CA MET A 96 6.73 -2.97 2.59
C MET A 96 6.69 -3.92 3.79
N ILE A 97 7.69 -4.80 3.96
CA ILE A 97 7.79 -5.67 5.15
C ILE A 97 7.79 -4.83 6.43
N LYS A 98 8.61 -3.77 6.45
CA LYS A 98 8.69 -2.87 7.60
C LYS A 98 7.31 -2.33 7.97
N LEU A 99 6.56 -1.83 6.98
CA LEU A 99 5.23 -1.27 7.20
C LEU A 99 4.22 -2.31 7.70
N LEU A 100 4.24 -3.53 7.16
CA LEU A 100 3.36 -4.62 7.58
C LEU A 100 3.62 -5.11 9.01
N LEU A 101 4.80 -4.81 9.56
CA LEU A 101 5.18 -5.16 10.93
C LEU A 101 4.89 -4.04 11.94
N GLU A 102 4.57 -2.84 11.48
CA GLU A 102 4.18 -1.75 12.35
C GLU A 102 2.78 -2.01 12.94
N PRO A 103 2.53 -1.63 14.20
CA PRO A 103 1.24 -1.83 14.84
C PRO A 103 0.22 -0.80 14.36
N VAL A 104 -0.16 -0.87 13.09
CA VAL A 104 -1.11 0.03 12.44
C VAL A 104 -2.46 -0.64 12.25
N ASN A 105 -3.55 0.13 12.22
CA ASN A 105 -4.91 -0.34 11.96
C ASN A 105 -5.61 0.39 10.80
N LEU A 106 -4.93 1.38 10.22
CA LEU A 106 -5.27 2.00 8.94
C LEU A 106 -4.04 2.01 8.06
N LEU A 107 -4.08 1.26 6.97
CA LEU A 107 -2.99 1.16 6.02
C LEU A 107 -3.35 1.87 4.72
N ILE A 108 -2.53 2.84 4.33
CA ILE A 108 -2.70 3.61 3.09
C ILE A 108 -1.54 3.27 2.16
N LEU A 109 -1.86 2.75 0.98
CA LEU A 109 -0.89 2.34 -0.02
C LEU A 109 -1.06 3.16 -1.31
N ASP A 110 -0.01 3.89 -1.70
CA ASP A 110 0.02 4.66 -2.95
C ASP A 110 0.92 3.94 -3.96
N GLU A 111 0.30 3.31 -4.97
CA GLU A 111 0.94 2.52 -6.03
C GLU A 111 1.92 1.45 -5.49
N PRO A 112 1.46 0.56 -4.58
CA PRO A 112 2.34 -0.38 -3.90
C PRO A 112 2.94 -1.45 -4.82
N THR A 113 2.35 -1.67 -5.99
CA THR A 113 2.78 -2.70 -6.95
C THR A 113 3.85 -2.22 -7.92
N ASN A 114 4.19 -0.92 -7.92
CA ASN A 114 5.20 -0.38 -8.79
C ASN A 114 6.57 -1.03 -8.53
N HIS A 115 7.21 -1.47 -9.60
CA HIS A 115 8.52 -2.15 -9.58
C HIS A 115 8.54 -3.51 -8.87
N LEU A 116 7.38 -4.10 -8.56
CA LEU A 116 7.29 -5.47 -8.04
C LEU A 116 7.09 -6.48 -9.18
N ASP A 117 7.78 -7.61 -9.06
CA ASP A 117 7.50 -8.78 -9.90
C ASP A 117 6.19 -9.47 -9.49
N MET A 118 5.65 -10.31 -10.36
CA MET A 118 4.36 -10.99 -10.14
C MET A 118 4.32 -11.75 -8.82
N LYS A 119 5.36 -12.51 -8.50
CA LYS A 119 5.43 -13.30 -7.27
C LYS A 119 5.37 -12.43 -6.02
N THR A 120 6.11 -11.31 -6.03
CA THR A 120 6.09 -10.35 -4.92
C THR A 120 4.72 -9.66 -4.78
N LYS A 121 4.03 -9.37 -5.89
CA LYS A 121 2.66 -8.84 -5.85
C LYS A 121 1.68 -9.83 -5.20
N ASP A 122 1.77 -11.11 -5.53
CA ASP A 122 0.92 -12.15 -4.93
C ASP A 122 1.15 -12.27 -3.42
N ILE A 123 2.41 -12.24 -3.00
CA ILE A 123 2.79 -12.27 -1.57
C ILE A 123 2.24 -11.05 -0.85
N LEU A 124 2.41 -9.86 -1.43
CA LEU A 124 1.87 -8.63 -0.88
C LEU A 124 0.35 -8.68 -0.78
N LYS A 125 -0.33 -9.11 -1.83
CA LYS A 125 -1.78 -9.27 -1.86
C LYS A 125 -2.27 -10.20 -0.74
N GLN A 126 -1.61 -11.34 -0.56
CA GLN A 126 -1.95 -12.27 0.52
C GLN A 126 -1.75 -11.63 1.91
N ALA A 127 -0.64 -10.95 2.12
CA ALA A 127 -0.37 -10.26 3.40
C ALA A 127 -1.40 -9.16 3.70
N LEU A 128 -1.92 -8.48 2.66
CA LEU A 128 -2.96 -7.47 2.81
C LEU A 128 -4.36 -8.08 3.04
N LEU A 129 -4.64 -9.26 2.49
CA LEU A 129 -5.86 -10.01 2.79
C LEU A 129 -5.90 -10.48 4.25
N ASP A 130 -4.74 -10.80 4.82
CA ASP A 130 -4.59 -11.22 6.21
C ASP A 130 -4.52 -10.03 7.19
N PHE A 131 -4.50 -8.80 6.69
CA PHE A 131 -4.44 -7.58 7.51
C PHE A 131 -5.78 -7.31 8.19
N ASP A 132 -5.78 -7.30 9.54
CA ASP A 132 -6.97 -7.05 10.35
C ASP A 132 -7.14 -5.53 10.63
N GLY A 133 -7.40 -4.77 9.60
CA GLY A 133 -7.56 -3.31 9.70
C GLY A 133 -8.24 -2.73 8.47
N THR A 134 -8.28 -1.40 8.40
CA THR A 134 -8.80 -0.68 7.24
C THR A 134 -7.68 -0.47 6.23
N LEU A 135 -7.95 -0.81 4.97
CA LEU A 135 -7.00 -0.66 3.87
C LEU A 135 -7.52 0.38 2.86
N ILE A 136 -6.70 1.36 2.56
CA ILE A 136 -6.91 2.31 1.45
C ILE A 136 -5.80 2.07 0.42
N VAL A 137 -6.19 1.71 -0.80
CA VAL A 137 -5.23 1.44 -1.88
C VAL A 137 -5.49 2.37 -3.05
N VAL A 138 -4.46 3.06 -3.48
CA VAL A 138 -4.42 3.77 -4.75
C VAL A 138 -3.56 2.96 -5.70
N SER A 139 -4.14 2.37 -6.74
CA SER A 139 -3.41 1.56 -7.71
C SER A 139 -4.09 1.52 -9.08
N HIS A 140 -3.29 1.34 -10.13
CA HIS A 140 -3.74 1.05 -11.49
C HIS A 140 -3.74 -0.45 -11.81
N ASP A 141 -3.21 -1.27 -10.93
CA ASP A 141 -3.11 -2.73 -11.10
C ASP A 141 -4.42 -3.41 -10.71
N ARG A 142 -5.26 -3.68 -11.71
CA ARG A 142 -6.61 -4.25 -11.51
C ARG A 142 -6.56 -5.67 -10.95
N ASP A 143 -5.61 -6.48 -11.40
CA ASP A 143 -5.45 -7.86 -10.94
C ASP A 143 -5.02 -7.91 -9.47
N PHE A 144 -4.20 -6.96 -9.07
CA PHE A 144 -3.83 -6.79 -7.66
C PHE A 144 -5.05 -6.41 -6.79
N LEU A 145 -5.89 -5.48 -7.28
CA LEU A 145 -7.06 -5.00 -6.55
C LEU A 145 -8.20 -6.03 -6.49
N ASP A 146 -8.27 -6.95 -7.44
CA ASP A 146 -9.33 -7.96 -7.51
C ASP A 146 -9.32 -8.87 -6.27
N GLY A 147 -10.48 -9.00 -5.63
CA GLY A 147 -10.64 -9.75 -4.38
C GLY A 147 -10.00 -9.11 -3.14
N LEU A 148 -9.21 -8.03 -3.30
CA LEU A 148 -8.61 -7.29 -2.18
C LEU A 148 -9.54 -6.18 -1.68
N VAL A 149 -10.25 -5.50 -2.60
CA VAL A 149 -11.08 -4.35 -2.26
C VAL A 149 -12.57 -4.67 -2.39
N SER A 150 -13.36 -4.16 -1.45
CA SER A 150 -14.82 -4.32 -1.40
C SER A 150 -15.58 -3.04 -1.77
N LYS A 151 -14.87 -1.92 -1.86
CA LYS A 151 -15.41 -0.60 -2.20
C LYS A 151 -14.50 0.12 -3.16
N VAL A 152 -15.09 0.89 -4.06
CA VAL A 152 -14.38 1.76 -5.00
C VAL A 152 -14.91 3.18 -4.85
N TYR A 153 -14.00 4.14 -4.68
CA TYR A 153 -14.32 5.56 -4.71
C TYR A 153 -13.89 6.17 -6.03
N GLU A 154 -14.87 6.59 -6.80
CA GLU A 154 -14.65 7.23 -8.09
C GLU A 154 -14.62 8.75 -7.93
N PHE A 155 -13.54 9.37 -8.44
CA PHE A 155 -13.36 10.82 -8.47
C PHE A 155 -13.60 11.33 -9.89
N GLY A 156 -14.65 12.11 -10.08
CA GLY A 156 -14.98 12.70 -11.38
C GLY A 156 -15.99 13.83 -11.25
N ASN A 157 -16.00 14.76 -12.19
CA ASN A 157 -16.97 15.86 -12.27
C ASN A 157 -17.17 16.62 -10.94
N GLN A 158 -16.09 16.88 -10.20
CA GLN A 158 -16.10 17.55 -8.89
C GLN A 158 -16.92 16.79 -7.81
N LYS A 159 -17.13 15.51 -8.00
CA LYS A 159 -17.85 14.63 -7.08
C LYS A 159 -17.03 13.38 -6.78
N VAL A 160 -17.32 12.78 -5.63
CA VAL A 160 -16.84 11.45 -5.26
C VAL A 160 -18.05 10.54 -5.17
N THR A 161 -18.01 9.43 -5.89
CA THR A 161 -19.08 8.43 -5.87
C THR A 161 -18.54 7.15 -5.27
N GLU A 162 -19.24 6.63 -4.25
CA GLU A 162 -18.93 5.35 -3.64
C GLU A 162 -19.64 4.22 -4.39
N HIS A 163 -18.90 3.17 -4.70
CA HIS A 163 -19.42 1.93 -5.27
C HIS A 163 -19.09 0.77 -4.33
N LEU A 164 -20.12 0.10 -3.81
CA LEU A 164 -20.01 -1.05 -2.92
C LEU A 164 -19.81 -2.34 -3.74
N CYS A 165 -18.69 -2.45 -4.42
CA CYS A 165 -18.36 -3.58 -5.29
C CYS A 165 -16.85 -3.71 -5.47
N GLY A 166 -16.42 -4.88 -5.95
CA GLY A 166 -15.03 -5.10 -6.37
C GLY A 166 -14.67 -4.36 -7.66
N ILE A 167 -13.38 -4.36 -7.99
CA ILE A 167 -12.86 -3.58 -9.13
C ILE A 167 -13.46 -4.02 -10.46
N TYR A 168 -13.58 -5.31 -10.73
CA TYR A 168 -14.10 -5.81 -12.02
C TYR A 168 -15.59 -5.54 -12.17
N GLU A 169 -16.38 -5.71 -11.13
CA GLU A 169 -17.80 -5.36 -11.15
C GLU A 169 -18.01 -3.86 -11.42
N PHE A 170 -17.19 -3.01 -10.80
CA PHE A 170 -17.19 -1.58 -11.05
C PHE A 170 -16.87 -1.28 -12.53
N LEU A 171 -15.84 -1.93 -13.10
CA LEU A 171 -15.43 -1.71 -14.48
C LEU A 171 -16.49 -2.21 -15.49
N GLU A 172 -17.18 -3.31 -15.18
CA GLU A 172 -18.29 -3.80 -16.02
C GLU A 172 -19.45 -2.80 -16.05
N LYS A 173 -19.86 -2.28 -14.89
CA LYS A 173 -20.88 -1.23 -14.81
C LYS A 173 -20.49 0.00 -15.61
N LYS A 174 -19.23 0.42 -15.55
CA LYS A 174 -18.72 1.57 -16.32
C LYS A 174 -18.61 1.33 -17.81
N LYS A 175 -18.30 0.13 -18.27
CA LYS A 175 -18.31 -0.21 -19.70
C LYS A 175 -19.70 -0.11 -20.32
N MET A 176 -20.74 -0.32 -19.53
CA MET A 176 -22.12 -0.14 -19.98
C MET A 176 -22.50 1.33 -20.16
N ASP A 177 -21.87 2.23 -19.40
CA ASP A 177 -22.22 3.66 -19.41
C ASP A 177 -21.44 4.49 -20.46
N SER A 178 -20.19 4.19 -20.77
CA SER A 178 -19.46 4.71 -21.95
C SER A 178 -18.05 4.15 -22.11
N LEU A 179 -17.65 3.87 -23.35
CA LEU A 179 -16.30 3.40 -23.70
C LEU A 179 -15.21 4.49 -23.65
N GLN A 180 -15.57 5.75 -23.47
CA GLN A 180 -14.66 6.89 -23.57
C GLN A 180 -14.18 7.49 -22.24
N GLU A 181 -14.75 7.12 -21.08
CA GLU A 181 -14.42 7.71 -19.77
C GLU A 181 -13.55 6.81 -18.86
N LEU A 182 -12.94 5.76 -19.42
CA LEU A 182 -12.21 4.74 -18.64
C LEU A 182 -10.85 5.18 -18.07
N GLU A 183 -10.44 6.43 -18.23
CA GLU A 183 -9.27 7.02 -17.55
C GLU A 183 -9.61 7.61 -16.16
N LEU A 184 -10.69 7.18 -15.57
CA LEU A 184 -11.10 7.68 -14.26
C LEU A 184 -10.17 7.21 -13.15
N SER A 185 -9.87 8.16 -12.29
CA SER A 185 -9.04 7.95 -11.12
C SER A 185 -9.79 7.19 -10.04
N LEU A 186 -9.24 6.07 -9.60
CA LEU A 186 -9.84 5.17 -8.62
C LEU A 186 -9.03 5.17 -7.32
N ILE A 187 -9.73 5.30 -6.20
CA ILE A 187 -9.22 4.96 -4.86
C ILE A 187 -10.04 3.76 -4.37
N HIS A 188 -9.35 2.77 -3.82
CA HIS A 188 -9.95 1.53 -3.35
C HIS A 188 -9.73 1.38 -1.85
N ILE A 189 -10.75 0.97 -1.12
CA ILE A 189 -10.75 0.77 0.32
C ILE A 189 -11.18 -0.65 0.67
#